data_115941609c16ef694b1ad664a7effe35
#
_entry.id   115941609c16ef694b1ad664a7effe35
#
_cell.length_a   1.000
_cell.length_b   1.000
_cell.length_c   1.000
_cell.angle_alpha   90.00
_cell.angle_beta   90.00
_cell.angle_gamma   90.00
#
_symmetry.space_group_name_H-M   'P 1'
#
loop_
_entity.id
_entity.type
_entity.pdbx_description
1 polymer ?
#
loop_
_entity_poly.entity_id
_entity_poly.type
_entity_poly.pdbx_seq_one_letter_code
_entity_poly.pdbx_strand_id
1 'polypeptide(L)'
;RRKKRLMIATAVALPLLAAGGWFGWKTMRGASEPEGLQGDFAKNNIAVLYFQDRSPGKQLAYLADGLTEALIDELSAVKQLKVTSQNGSAAFKGKDAIPTDSIARALKVGTLVNGVVEPIGNDSVRVTVRLVDALTGTQEDKTQVDAALQSSLGLKDTIAYQVSIFLRKRVGQEIQELVSRVGTRNAAAWEAMQHARETEAEIDALVLARDVPAALRKIDAADSALAKVETLDPSWRAPIVERGWLGYKASRLLPPTSPDFTKWIDAGLADAARALKKSPSDADATELRGTLHYWQWLNNLAPDPAASVALFASAESDLRAATTANDQSATAWNVLSHLLFNKGQIPEAKLAAENAYRADPYLTDVDKTILRLFFASLDMGVRNEAVKWCNEGQSRFPQNYRFTECKLWLYALPTEAPPDMRGVWATYDEYVKMSPANVQEFDRLKGKMMVALALVRAGMKDSAEAMAAANQGDPQVDPRGELTNLAINVYAQSGNKDAALDLIARYLAANPQQRESAAKDKSWWLKDLRSDPRYQALVKSPN
;
A
#
# COMPACT_ATOMS: atom_id res chain seq x y z
N ARG A 1 -76.04 23.89 -4.21
CA ARG A 1 -75.36 23.40 -2.98
C ARG A 1 -74.65 22.01 -3.21
N ARG A 2 -75.11 21.15 -4.09
CA ARG A 2 -74.45 19.84 -4.36
C ARG A 2 -73.12 19.98 -5.13
N LYS A 3 -72.97 20.91 -6.04
CA LYS A 3 -71.70 21.14 -6.79
C LYS A 3 -70.55 21.69 -5.93
N LYS A 4 -70.83 22.49 -4.88
CA LYS A 4 -69.82 23.02 -3.98
C LYS A 4 -69.27 21.97 -2.99
N ARG A 5 -70.07 20.94 -2.61
CA ARG A 5 -69.61 19.81 -1.78
C ARG A 5 -68.73 18.84 -2.52
N LEU A 6 -68.93 18.67 -3.84
CA LEU A 6 -68.06 17.81 -4.66
C LEU A 6 -66.67 18.44 -4.92
N MET A 7 -66.60 19.75 -5.10
CA MET A 7 -65.31 20.44 -5.27
C MET A 7 -64.46 20.51 -3.99
N ILE A 8 -65.06 20.50 -2.80
CA ILE A 8 -64.35 20.48 -1.51
C ILE A 8 -63.84 19.08 -1.24
N ALA A 9 -64.55 17.99 -1.60
CA ALA A 9 -64.08 16.63 -1.46
C ALA A 9 -62.90 16.31 -2.39
N THR A 10 -62.86 16.80 -3.61
CA THR A 10 -61.75 16.64 -4.53
C THR A 10 -60.50 17.47 -4.16
N ALA A 11 -60.69 18.66 -3.56
CA ALA A 11 -59.57 19.52 -3.13
C ALA A 11 -58.83 19.00 -1.89
N VAL A 12 -59.45 18.15 -1.05
CA VAL A 12 -58.84 17.55 0.14
C VAL A 12 -58.28 16.17 -0.17
N ALA A 13 -58.89 15.41 -1.10
CA ALA A 13 -58.43 14.05 -1.43
C ALA A 13 -57.12 14.04 -2.26
N LEU A 14 -56.87 15.00 -3.13
CA LEU A 14 -55.64 15.09 -3.95
C LEU A 14 -54.36 15.31 -3.12
N PRO A 15 -54.30 16.24 -2.13
CA PRO A 15 -53.10 16.37 -1.31
C PRO A 15 -52.87 15.19 -0.36
N LEU A 16 -53.91 14.48 0.09
CA LEU A 16 -53.78 13.30 0.92
C LEU A 16 -53.27 12.08 0.13
N LEU A 17 -53.67 11.92 -1.13
CA LEU A 17 -53.15 10.91 -2.03
C LEU A 17 -51.71 11.24 -2.48
N ALA A 18 -51.37 12.52 -2.68
CA ALA A 18 -50.00 12.92 -2.96
C ALA A 18 -49.08 12.77 -1.73
N ALA A 19 -49.56 13.06 -0.53
CA ALA A 19 -48.82 12.86 0.71
C ALA A 19 -48.67 11.37 1.03
N GLY A 20 -49.70 10.56 0.84
CA GLY A 20 -49.64 9.08 0.99
C GLY A 20 -48.74 8.42 -0.05
N GLY A 21 -48.81 8.87 -1.30
CA GLY A 21 -47.92 8.42 -2.39
C GLY A 21 -46.47 8.82 -2.16
N TRP A 22 -46.21 10.03 -1.63
CA TRP A 22 -44.87 10.51 -1.30
C TRP A 22 -44.29 9.80 -0.06
N PHE A 23 -45.13 9.51 0.93
CA PHE A 23 -44.72 8.75 2.13
C PHE A 23 -44.51 7.26 1.78
N GLY A 24 -45.39 6.65 0.97
CA GLY A 24 -45.22 5.29 0.46
C GLY A 24 -44.00 5.16 -0.45
N TRP A 25 -43.73 6.17 -1.28
CA TRP A 25 -42.53 6.21 -2.15
C TRP A 25 -41.23 6.44 -1.35
N LYS A 26 -41.30 7.19 -0.25
CA LYS A 26 -40.17 7.39 0.66
C LYS A 26 -39.88 6.14 1.51
N THR A 27 -40.91 5.38 1.88
CA THR A 27 -40.76 4.09 2.56
C THR A 27 -40.38 2.94 1.61
N MET A 28 -40.74 3.02 0.31
CA MET A 28 -40.28 2.07 -0.71
C MET A 28 -38.90 2.40 -1.28
N ARG A 29 -38.39 3.64 -1.14
CA ARG A 29 -37.01 4.02 -1.43
C ARG A 29 -36.03 3.88 -0.26
N GLY A 30 -36.52 3.50 0.91
CA GLY A 30 -35.72 2.82 1.89
C GLY A 30 -35.39 1.44 1.36
N ALA A 31 -34.63 1.36 0.25
CA ALA A 31 -33.89 0.16 -0.07
C ALA A 31 -33.07 -0.12 1.18
N SER A 32 -33.43 -1.15 1.87
CA SER A 32 -32.71 -1.74 2.98
C SER A 32 -31.24 -1.82 2.57
N GLU A 33 -30.43 -0.87 3.08
CA GLU A 33 -29.01 -1.14 3.28
C GLU A 33 -28.93 -2.46 4.03
N PRO A 34 -27.99 -3.34 3.67
CA PRO A 34 -27.95 -4.66 4.27
C PRO A 34 -27.83 -4.53 5.79
N GLU A 35 -28.79 -5.06 6.50
CA GLU A 35 -28.95 -5.00 7.97
C GLU A 35 -27.75 -5.53 8.77
N GLY A 36 -26.68 -5.99 8.12
CA GLY A 36 -25.46 -6.52 8.73
C GLY A 36 -24.35 -5.52 9.00
N LEU A 37 -24.36 -4.31 8.40
CA LEU A 37 -23.25 -3.34 8.50
C LEU A 37 -23.59 -2.07 9.29
N GLN A 38 -24.83 -1.83 9.69
CA GLN A 38 -25.30 -0.60 10.36
C GLN A 38 -25.96 -0.78 11.72
N GLY A 39 -25.81 -1.93 12.37
CA GLY A 39 -26.25 -2.12 13.74
C GLY A 39 -25.20 -1.69 14.77
N ASP A 40 -25.62 -1.33 15.96
CA ASP A 40 -24.75 -1.04 17.13
C ASP A 40 -23.76 -2.20 17.43
N PHE A 41 -24.00 -3.41 16.89
CA PHE A 41 -23.20 -4.62 17.10
C PHE A 41 -22.56 -5.17 15.83
N ALA A 42 -22.26 -4.29 14.88
CA ALA A 42 -21.52 -4.70 13.68
C ALA A 42 -20.10 -5.18 14.04
N LYS A 43 -19.60 -6.19 13.34
CA LYS A 43 -18.29 -6.80 13.58
C LYS A 43 -17.12 -5.81 13.44
N ASN A 44 -17.28 -4.77 12.64
CA ASN A 44 -16.31 -3.69 12.48
C ASN A 44 -16.36 -2.63 13.61
N ASN A 45 -17.34 -2.70 14.52
CA ASN A 45 -17.35 -1.94 15.76
C ASN A 45 -16.54 -2.72 16.79
N ILE A 46 -15.37 -2.22 17.15
CA ILE A 46 -14.36 -2.95 17.94
C ILE A 46 -14.07 -2.20 19.22
N ALA A 47 -13.96 -2.92 20.33
CA ALA A 47 -13.34 -2.42 21.54
C ALA A 47 -12.11 -3.24 21.92
N VAL A 48 -10.98 -2.58 22.14
CA VAL A 48 -9.79 -3.19 22.72
C VAL A 48 -9.86 -2.99 24.22
N LEU A 49 -10.03 -4.07 24.97
CA LEU A 49 -10.02 -4.03 26.43
C LEU A 49 -8.59 -3.97 26.95
N TYR A 50 -8.38 -3.31 28.09
CA TYR A 50 -7.05 -3.24 28.70
C TYR A 50 -6.50 -4.64 28.97
N PHE A 51 -5.28 -4.87 28.50
CA PHE A 51 -4.62 -6.17 28.62
C PHE A 51 -4.33 -6.51 30.08
N GLN A 52 -4.46 -7.78 30.40
CA GLN A 52 -4.17 -8.27 31.73
C GLN A 52 -2.67 -8.53 31.89
N ASP A 53 -2.06 -7.94 32.91
CA ASP A 53 -0.73 -8.30 33.34
C ASP A 53 -0.78 -9.53 34.26
N ARG A 54 -0.11 -10.63 33.86
CA ARG A 54 0.08 -11.87 34.63
C ARG A 54 1.46 -12.02 35.22
N SER A 55 2.26 -10.97 35.22
CA SER A 55 3.56 -11.01 35.90
C SER A 55 3.42 -11.02 37.42
N PRO A 56 4.37 -11.65 38.14
CA PRO A 56 4.43 -11.55 39.59
C PRO A 56 4.52 -10.08 40.02
N GLY A 57 3.67 -9.66 40.93
CA GLY A 57 3.66 -8.28 41.44
C GLY A 57 3.22 -7.22 40.41
N LYS A 58 2.62 -7.62 39.29
CA LYS A 58 2.13 -6.71 38.25
C LYS A 58 3.23 -5.80 37.63
N GLN A 59 4.43 -6.32 37.46
CA GLN A 59 5.59 -5.56 36.98
C GLN A 59 5.50 -5.18 35.49
N LEU A 60 4.64 -5.83 34.71
CA LEU A 60 4.42 -5.57 33.29
C LEU A 60 3.14 -4.75 33.00
N ALA A 61 2.52 -4.16 34.04
CA ALA A 61 1.29 -3.37 33.88
C ALA A 61 1.47 -2.20 32.90
N TYR A 62 2.61 -1.51 32.96
CA TYR A 62 2.94 -0.43 32.05
C TYR A 62 2.98 -0.89 30.56
N LEU A 63 3.46 -2.11 30.32
CA LEU A 63 3.51 -2.69 28.99
C LEU A 63 2.12 -3.10 28.52
N ALA A 64 1.34 -3.73 29.37
CA ALA A 64 -0.05 -4.12 29.09
C ALA A 64 -0.92 -2.90 28.75
N ASP A 65 -0.83 -1.84 29.52
CA ASP A 65 -1.55 -0.58 29.29
C ASP A 65 -1.09 0.08 27.98
N GLY A 66 0.22 0.24 27.81
CA GLY A 66 0.80 0.88 26.63
C GLY A 66 0.51 0.12 25.33
N LEU A 67 0.45 -1.22 25.36
CA LEU A 67 0.05 -2.04 24.21
C LEU A 67 -1.43 -1.83 23.86
N THR A 68 -2.30 -1.77 24.88
CA THR A 68 -3.73 -1.51 24.66
C THR A 68 -3.96 -0.17 23.97
N GLU A 69 -3.32 0.89 24.48
CA GLU A 69 -3.42 2.23 23.91
C GLU A 69 -2.88 2.30 22.48
N ALA A 70 -1.71 1.72 22.25
CA ALA A 70 -1.12 1.66 20.91
C ALA A 70 -2.01 0.89 19.91
N LEU A 71 -2.66 -0.19 20.34
CA LEU A 71 -3.60 -0.94 19.50
C LEU A 71 -4.87 -0.14 19.19
N ILE A 72 -5.41 0.60 20.16
CA ILE A 72 -6.55 1.49 19.92
C ILE A 72 -6.19 2.54 18.87
N ASP A 73 -5.02 3.16 18.99
CA ASP A 73 -4.55 4.18 18.06
C ASP A 73 -4.34 3.60 16.64
N GLU A 74 -3.67 2.46 16.55
CA GLU A 74 -3.40 1.76 15.29
C GLU A 74 -4.69 1.31 14.57
N LEU A 75 -5.65 0.75 15.31
CA LEU A 75 -6.92 0.31 14.73
C LEU A 75 -7.82 1.49 14.38
N SER A 76 -7.78 2.59 15.14
CA SER A 76 -8.55 3.82 14.86
C SER A 76 -8.11 4.52 13.57
N ALA A 77 -6.88 4.26 13.10
CA ALA A 77 -6.39 4.75 11.82
C ALA A 77 -7.08 4.07 10.62
N VAL A 78 -7.79 2.96 10.84
CA VAL A 78 -8.51 2.21 9.79
C VAL A 78 -9.90 2.77 9.62
N LYS A 79 -10.20 3.43 8.51
CA LYS A 79 -11.50 4.09 8.27
C LYS A 79 -12.72 3.15 8.35
N GLN A 80 -12.55 1.88 8.00
CA GLN A 80 -13.62 0.88 8.03
C GLN A 80 -13.94 0.38 9.42
N LEU A 81 -13.08 0.62 10.41
CA LEU A 81 -13.28 0.22 11.79
C LEU A 81 -13.82 1.39 12.62
N LYS A 82 -14.77 1.09 13.48
CA LYS A 82 -15.25 1.99 14.53
C LYS A 82 -14.68 1.49 15.84
N VAL A 83 -13.60 2.11 16.29
CA VAL A 83 -12.86 1.67 17.48
C VAL A 83 -13.31 2.49 18.68
N THR A 84 -13.63 1.79 19.79
CA THR A 84 -13.93 2.45 21.08
C THR A 84 -12.71 3.22 21.56
N SER A 85 -12.91 4.46 22.00
CA SER A 85 -11.84 5.31 22.52
C SER A 85 -11.14 4.71 23.74
N GLN A 86 -9.94 5.16 24.06
CA GLN A 86 -9.20 4.77 25.27
C GLN A 86 -10.04 4.94 26.54
N ASN A 87 -10.75 6.06 26.68
CA ASN A 87 -11.63 6.32 27.83
C ASN A 87 -12.79 5.31 27.93
N GLY A 88 -13.39 4.93 26.78
CA GLY A 88 -14.44 3.92 26.76
C GLY A 88 -13.92 2.55 27.22
N SER A 89 -12.75 2.14 26.74
CA SER A 89 -12.10 0.90 27.15
C SER A 89 -11.64 0.93 28.62
N ALA A 90 -11.12 2.07 29.09
CA ALA A 90 -10.66 2.26 30.48
C ALA A 90 -11.78 2.10 31.52
N ALA A 91 -13.03 2.38 31.15
CA ALA A 91 -14.18 2.18 32.03
C ALA A 91 -14.35 0.72 32.52
N PHE A 92 -13.75 -0.24 31.75
CA PHE A 92 -13.80 -1.68 32.05
C PHE A 92 -12.48 -2.26 32.55
N LYS A 93 -11.43 -1.45 32.70
CA LYS A 93 -10.12 -1.88 33.20
C LYS A 93 -10.24 -2.48 34.63
N GLY A 94 -9.69 -3.69 34.80
CA GLY A 94 -9.71 -4.41 36.08
C GLY A 94 -11.08 -4.94 36.51
N LYS A 95 -12.08 -4.91 35.62
CA LYS A 95 -13.44 -5.38 35.87
C LYS A 95 -13.70 -6.74 35.21
N ASP A 96 -12.83 -7.71 35.44
CA ASP A 96 -12.84 -9.03 34.80
C ASP A 96 -14.11 -9.86 35.10
N ALA A 97 -14.88 -9.50 36.12
CA ALA A 97 -16.13 -10.18 36.48
C ALA A 97 -17.34 -9.76 35.62
N ILE A 98 -17.22 -8.70 34.80
CA ILE A 98 -18.32 -8.25 33.95
C ILE A 98 -18.44 -9.18 32.75
N PRO A 99 -19.62 -9.77 32.47
CA PRO A 99 -19.82 -10.61 31.28
C PRO A 99 -19.52 -9.87 29.98
N THR A 100 -18.93 -10.59 29.01
CA THR A 100 -18.52 -10.05 27.71
C THR A 100 -19.66 -9.37 26.97
N ASP A 101 -20.86 -9.97 26.96
CA ASP A 101 -22.07 -9.40 26.35
C ASP A 101 -22.54 -8.09 26.99
N SER A 102 -22.32 -7.93 28.30
CA SER A 102 -22.64 -6.70 29.00
C SER A 102 -21.67 -5.56 28.61
N ILE A 103 -20.38 -5.87 28.46
CA ILE A 103 -19.38 -4.92 27.93
C ILE A 103 -19.74 -4.55 26.50
N ALA A 104 -20.07 -5.54 25.66
CA ALA A 104 -20.46 -5.33 24.27
C ALA A 104 -21.64 -4.35 24.13
N ARG A 105 -22.67 -4.56 24.93
CA ARG A 105 -23.86 -3.68 24.93
C ARG A 105 -23.54 -2.26 25.44
N ALA A 106 -22.72 -2.14 26.47
CA ALA A 106 -22.32 -0.84 26.99
C ALA A 106 -21.49 -0.02 26.02
N LEU A 107 -20.58 -0.69 25.26
CA LEU A 107 -19.70 -0.07 24.28
C LEU A 107 -20.30 -0.06 22.86
N LYS A 108 -21.41 -0.76 22.63
CA LYS A 108 -22.06 -0.92 21.31
C LYS A 108 -21.10 -1.48 20.24
N VAL A 109 -20.46 -2.59 20.56
CA VAL A 109 -19.47 -3.24 19.70
C VAL A 109 -19.84 -4.68 19.37
N GLY A 110 -19.50 -5.14 18.17
CA GLY A 110 -19.67 -6.52 17.74
C GLY A 110 -18.44 -7.39 18.00
N THR A 111 -17.27 -6.77 18.19
CA THR A 111 -16.01 -7.47 18.39
C THR A 111 -15.27 -6.91 19.60
N LEU A 112 -14.77 -7.80 20.45
CA LEU A 112 -13.86 -7.44 21.56
C LEU A 112 -12.46 -8.02 21.32
N VAL A 113 -11.45 -7.22 21.62
CA VAL A 113 -10.05 -7.64 21.62
C VAL A 113 -9.59 -7.71 23.07
N ASN A 114 -9.20 -8.90 23.50
CA ASN A 114 -8.67 -9.16 24.84
C ASN A 114 -7.21 -9.55 24.74
N GLY A 115 -6.38 -9.12 25.68
CA GLY A 115 -4.98 -9.47 25.72
C GLY A 115 -4.46 -9.84 27.11
N VAL A 116 -3.38 -10.61 27.11
CA VAL A 116 -2.65 -11.01 28.31
C VAL A 116 -1.16 -10.83 28.05
N VAL A 117 -0.46 -10.22 28.99
CA VAL A 117 1.00 -10.08 29.01
C VAL A 117 1.55 -10.92 30.14
N GLU A 118 2.45 -11.82 29.81
CA GLU A 118 3.08 -12.73 30.79
C GLU A 118 4.60 -12.84 30.55
N PRO A 119 5.42 -12.97 31.59
CA PRO A 119 6.87 -13.14 31.43
C PRO A 119 7.22 -14.53 30.90
N ILE A 120 8.25 -14.60 30.07
CA ILE A 120 8.91 -15.84 29.64
C ILE A 120 10.35 -15.79 30.14
N GLY A 121 10.67 -16.62 31.14
CA GLY A 121 11.98 -16.52 31.79
C GLY A 121 12.21 -15.14 32.42
N ASN A 122 13.48 -14.66 32.37
CA ASN A 122 13.85 -13.39 33.01
C ASN A 122 13.88 -12.18 32.04
N ASP A 123 14.01 -12.44 30.74
CA ASP A 123 14.37 -11.40 29.76
C ASP A 123 13.39 -11.28 28.58
N SER A 124 12.27 -11.97 28.62
CA SER A 124 11.30 -11.99 27.54
C SER A 124 9.86 -11.95 28.04
N VAL A 125 8.97 -11.46 27.18
CA VAL A 125 7.52 -11.43 27.44
C VAL A 125 6.77 -12.14 26.33
N ARG A 126 5.66 -12.76 26.69
CA ARG A 126 4.62 -13.26 25.77
C ARG A 126 3.40 -12.38 25.85
N VAL A 127 2.96 -11.93 24.70
CA VAL A 127 1.69 -11.25 24.56
C VAL A 127 0.73 -12.15 23.79
N THR A 128 -0.35 -12.55 24.44
CA THR A 128 -1.44 -13.31 23.81
C THR A 128 -2.61 -12.40 23.59
N VAL A 129 -3.07 -12.30 22.35
CA VAL A 129 -4.26 -11.50 21.98
C VAL A 129 -5.33 -12.41 21.43
N ARG A 130 -6.58 -12.16 21.83
CA ARG A 130 -7.77 -12.92 21.43
C ARG A 130 -8.79 -11.98 20.82
N LEU A 131 -9.36 -12.44 19.72
CA LEU A 131 -10.54 -11.85 19.10
C LEU A 131 -11.76 -12.62 19.59
N VAL A 132 -12.76 -11.90 20.09
CA VAL A 132 -13.95 -12.49 20.72
C VAL A 132 -15.20 -11.87 20.10
N ASP A 133 -16.13 -12.71 19.68
CA ASP A 133 -17.48 -12.24 19.35
C ASP A 133 -18.11 -11.63 20.60
N ALA A 134 -18.44 -10.36 20.51
CA ALA A 134 -18.81 -9.57 21.67
C ALA A 134 -20.17 -9.99 22.27
N LEU A 135 -21.07 -10.54 21.47
CA LEU A 135 -22.42 -10.94 21.92
C LEU A 135 -22.46 -12.36 22.48
N THR A 136 -21.73 -13.28 21.84
CA THR A 136 -21.72 -14.69 22.21
C THR A 136 -20.63 -15.05 23.20
N GLY A 137 -19.59 -14.20 23.32
CA GLY A 137 -18.40 -14.48 24.11
C GLY A 137 -17.50 -15.56 23.50
N THR A 138 -17.78 -16.00 22.27
CA THR A 138 -17.01 -17.04 21.60
C THR A 138 -15.68 -16.47 21.13
N GLN A 139 -14.56 -17.14 21.46
CA GLN A 139 -13.26 -16.79 20.92
C GLN A 139 -13.20 -17.19 19.43
N GLU A 140 -13.06 -16.20 18.55
CA GLU A 140 -13.01 -16.39 17.11
C GLU A 140 -11.59 -16.69 16.63
N ASP A 141 -10.59 -16.01 17.21
CA ASP A 141 -9.20 -16.21 16.85
C ASP A 141 -8.23 -15.80 17.98
N LYS A 142 -6.96 -16.19 17.86
CA LYS A 142 -5.90 -15.75 18.78
C LYS A 142 -4.54 -15.66 18.07
N THR A 143 -3.69 -14.76 18.56
CA THR A 143 -2.26 -14.71 18.20
C THR A 143 -1.40 -14.60 19.45
N GLN A 144 -0.13 -15.03 19.34
CA GLN A 144 0.88 -14.91 20.38
C GLN A 144 2.15 -14.30 19.80
N VAL A 145 2.72 -13.35 20.51
CA VAL A 145 3.96 -12.67 20.14
C VAL A 145 4.91 -12.77 21.32
N ASP A 146 6.08 -13.36 21.09
CA ASP A 146 7.16 -13.44 22.07
C ASP A 146 8.22 -12.38 21.72
N ALA A 147 8.65 -11.60 22.71
CA ALA A 147 9.62 -10.52 22.49
C ALA A 147 10.54 -10.30 23.70
N ALA A 148 11.78 -9.90 23.43
CA ALA A 148 12.77 -9.63 24.48
C ALA A 148 12.53 -8.27 25.15
N LEU A 149 12.69 -8.20 26.48
CA LEU A 149 12.45 -7.01 27.30
C LEU A 149 13.52 -5.90 27.14
N GLN A 150 14.63 -6.17 26.43
CA GLN A 150 15.82 -5.31 26.41
C GLN A 150 15.68 -3.95 25.72
N SER A 151 14.54 -3.65 25.08
CA SER A 151 14.28 -2.33 24.47
C SER A 151 12.85 -1.88 24.69
N SER A 152 12.56 -1.33 25.85
CA SER A 152 11.20 -1.02 26.29
C SER A 152 10.40 -0.04 25.41
N LEU A 153 11.06 0.86 24.69
CA LEU A 153 10.39 1.83 23.78
C LEU A 153 10.04 1.23 22.40
N GLY A 154 10.91 0.40 21.82
CA GLY A 154 10.63 -0.24 20.53
C GLY A 154 9.80 -1.52 20.64
N LEU A 155 9.77 -2.15 21.83
CA LEU A 155 9.05 -3.39 22.08
C LEU A 155 7.53 -3.20 21.98
N LYS A 156 7.00 -2.16 22.60
CA LYS A 156 5.56 -1.82 22.60
C LYS A 156 5.08 -1.62 21.15
N ASP A 157 5.79 -0.83 20.37
CA ASP A 157 5.41 -0.51 19.00
C ASP A 157 5.51 -1.74 18.08
N THR A 158 6.55 -2.57 18.26
CA THR A 158 6.71 -3.81 17.50
C THR A 158 5.59 -4.82 17.78
N ILE A 159 5.23 -5.01 19.05
CA ILE A 159 4.14 -5.94 19.43
C ILE A 159 2.80 -5.38 18.98
N ALA A 160 2.52 -4.10 19.22
CA ALA A 160 1.29 -3.44 18.76
C ALA A 160 1.13 -3.57 17.24
N TYR A 161 2.19 -3.38 16.50
CA TYR A 161 2.23 -3.55 15.06
C TYR A 161 1.88 -4.99 14.63
N GLN A 162 2.54 -6.01 15.19
CA GLN A 162 2.27 -7.41 14.84
C GLN A 162 0.85 -7.83 15.17
N VAL A 163 0.33 -7.37 16.30
CA VAL A 163 -1.05 -7.63 16.73
C VAL A 163 -2.04 -6.89 15.82
N SER A 164 -1.74 -5.66 15.42
CA SER A 164 -2.61 -4.90 14.52
C SER A 164 -2.73 -5.55 13.14
N ILE A 165 -1.64 -6.12 12.61
CA ILE A 165 -1.67 -6.92 11.37
C ILE A 165 -2.63 -8.11 11.51
N PHE A 166 -2.50 -8.87 12.59
CA PHE A 166 -3.37 -10.02 12.86
C PHE A 166 -4.85 -9.60 12.90
N LEU A 167 -5.18 -8.58 13.69
CA LEU A 167 -6.54 -8.09 13.84
C LEU A 167 -7.13 -7.56 12.52
N ARG A 168 -6.34 -6.82 11.75
CA ARG A 168 -6.76 -6.29 10.44
C ARG A 168 -7.00 -7.37 9.42
N LYS A 169 -6.11 -8.37 9.36
CA LYS A 169 -6.29 -9.51 8.46
C LYS A 169 -7.61 -10.21 8.74
N ARG A 170 -7.93 -10.42 10.01
CA ARG A 170 -9.17 -11.11 10.42
C ARG A 170 -10.42 -10.27 10.16
N VAL A 171 -10.44 -9.03 10.64
CA VAL A 171 -11.58 -8.12 10.42
C VAL A 171 -11.75 -7.77 8.94
N GLY A 172 -10.66 -7.60 8.22
CA GLY A 172 -10.68 -7.39 6.77
C GLY A 172 -11.30 -8.57 6.02
N GLN A 173 -11.00 -9.80 6.42
CA GLN A 173 -11.62 -11.01 5.85
C GLN A 173 -13.14 -11.03 6.11
N GLU A 174 -13.60 -10.73 7.32
CA GLU A 174 -15.02 -10.69 7.65
C GLU A 174 -15.78 -9.61 6.87
N ILE A 175 -15.17 -8.42 6.68
CA ILE A 175 -15.76 -7.36 5.85
C ILE A 175 -15.84 -7.82 4.39
N GLN A 176 -14.79 -8.46 3.85
CA GLN A 176 -14.79 -9.00 2.50
C GLN A 176 -15.82 -10.11 2.32
N GLU A 177 -15.97 -11.00 3.31
CA GLU A 177 -16.99 -12.04 3.31
C GLU A 177 -18.40 -11.45 3.30
N LEU A 178 -18.64 -10.39 4.05
CA LEU A 178 -19.93 -9.71 4.10
C LEU A 178 -20.25 -8.99 2.79
N VAL A 179 -19.28 -8.27 2.22
CA VAL A 179 -19.41 -7.61 0.91
C VAL A 179 -19.65 -8.64 -0.20
N SER A 180 -19.00 -9.81 -0.12
CA SER A 180 -19.20 -10.88 -1.11
C SER A 180 -20.58 -11.56 -0.99
N ARG A 181 -21.13 -11.67 0.22
CA ARG A 181 -22.54 -12.12 0.41
C ARG A 181 -23.54 -11.17 -0.23
N VAL A 182 -23.27 -9.87 -0.19
CA VAL A 182 -24.12 -8.85 -0.85
C VAL A 182 -24.07 -8.98 -2.37
N GLY A 183 -22.99 -9.56 -2.94
CA GLY A 183 -22.81 -9.74 -4.39
C GLY A 183 -23.58 -10.90 -5.00
N THR A 184 -23.99 -11.90 -4.21
CA THR A 184 -24.74 -13.08 -4.69
C THR A 184 -25.89 -13.45 -3.76
N ARG A 185 -27.00 -13.95 -4.33
CA ARG A 185 -28.09 -14.59 -3.58
C ARG A 185 -28.03 -16.13 -3.64
N ASN A 186 -27.04 -16.67 -4.33
CA ASN A 186 -26.84 -18.11 -4.46
C ASN A 186 -25.89 -18.61 -3.35
N ALA A 187 -26.44 -19.34 -2.38
CA ALA A 187 -25.69 -19.86 -1.25
C ALA A 187 -24.56 -20.82 -1.69
N ALA A 188 -24.81 -21.68 -2.69
CA ALA A 188 -23.78 -22.59 -3.20
C ALA A 188 -22.64 -21.85 -3.92
N ALA A 189 -22.95 -20.78 -4.65
CA ALA A 189 -21.93 -19.94 -5.26
C ALA A 189 -21.08 -19.24 -4.18
N TRP A 190 -21.72 -18.74 -3.12
CA TRP A 190 -21.01 -18.11 -2.02
C TRP A 190 -20.08 -19.10 -1.30
N GLU A 191 -20.54 -20.30 -0.97
CA GLU A 191 -19.74 -21.35 -0.33
C GLU A 191 -18.54 -21.74 -1.21
N ALA A 192 -18.77 -21.95 -2.50
CA ALA A 192 -17.69 -22.26 -3.45
C ALA A 192 -16.66 -21.11 -3.55
N MET A 193 -17.10 -19.85 -3.40
CA MET A 193 -16.21 -18.69 -3.36
C MET A 193 -15.30 -18.70 -2.14
N GLN A 194 -15.83 -19.09 -0.96
CA GLN A 194 -14.99 -19.20 0.24
C GLN A 194 -13.90 -20.26 0.06
N HIS A 195 -14.20 -21.41 -0.52
CA HIS A 195 -13.18 -22.43 -0.82
C HIS A 195 -12.15 -21.97 -1.86
N ALA A 196 -12.55 -21.17 -2.84
CA ALA A 196 -11.59 -20.58 -3.77
C ALA A 196 -10.62 -19.63 -3.04
N ARG A 197 -11.13 -18.79 -2.14
CA ARG A 197 -10.32 -17.85 -1.33
C ARG A 197 -9.37 -18.56 -0.34
N GLU A 198 -9.79 -19.67 0.25
CA GLU A 198 -8.89 -20.52 1.05
C GLU A 198 -7.69 -20.98 0.22
N THR A 199 -7.95 -21.40 -1.04
CA THR A 199 -6.89 -21.79 -1.97
C THR A 199 -5.97 -20.61 -2.32
N GLU A 200 -6.51 -19.39 -2.47
CA GLU A 200 -5.73 -18.18 -2.72
C GLU A 200 -4.82 -17.82 -1.55
N ALA A 201 -5.27 -17.99 -0.31
CA ALA A 201 -4.44 -17.76 0.87
C ALA A 201 -3.20 -18.69 0.92
N GLU A 202 -3.32 -19.93 0.42
CA GLU A 202 -2.19 -20.85 0.29
C GLU A 202 -1.18 -20.38 -0.78
N ILE A 203 -1.63 -19.71 -1.83
CA ILE A 203 -0.76 -19.16 -2.89
C ILE A 203 0.22 -18.16 -2.27
N ASP A 204 -0.25 -17.25 -1.43
CA ASP A 204 0.60 -16.23 -0.83
C ASP A 204 1.69 -16.83 0.07
N ALA A 205 1.38 -17.90 0.79
CA ALA A 205 2.35 -18.64 1.57
C ALA A 205 3.44 -19.30 0.69
N LEU A 206 3.04 -19.90 -0.45
CA LEU A 206 3.97 -20.50 -1.40
C LEU A 206 4.86 -19.47 -2.11
N VAL A 207 4.30 -18.30 -2.44
CA VAL A 207 5.06 -17.18 -3.00
C VAL A 207 6.11 -16.69 -2.00
N LEU A 208 5.75 -16.57 -0.74
CA LEU A 208 6.68 -16.21 0.34
C LEU A 208 7.79 -17.24 0.52
N ALA A 209 7.45 -18.52 0.40
CA ALA A 209 8.41 -19.64 0.45
C ALA A 209 9.25 -19.77 -0.83
N ARG A 210 8.99 -18.95 -1.86
CA ARG A 210 9.62 -18.99 -3.20
C ARG A 210 9.42 -20.31 -3.94
N ASP A 211 8.36 -21.06 -3.64
CA ASP A 211 7.97 -22.25 -4.37
C ASP A 211 7.05 -21.87 -5.55
N VAL A 212 7.66 -21.29 -6.59
CA VAL A 212 6.94 -20.83 -7.78
C VAL A 212 6.14 -21.94 -8.48
N PRO A 213 6.69 -23.17 -8.69
CA PRO A 213 5.93 -24.25 -9.31
C PRO A 213 4.68 -24.64 -8.50
N ALA A 214 4.76 -24.70 -7.17
CA ALA A 214 3.61 -25.00 -6.34
C ALA A 214 2.59 -23.85 -6.34
N ALA A 215 3.06 -22.61 -6.30
CA ALA A 215 2.20 -21.42 -6.39
C ALA A 215 1.40 -21.39 -7.69
N LEU A 216 2.03 -21.65 -8.84
CA LEU A 216 1.35 -21.69 -10.14
C LEU A 216 0.29 -22.81 -10.20
N ARG A 217 0.59 -24.01 -9.69
CA ARG A 217 -0.42 -25.08 -9.61
C ARG A 217 -1.63 -24.71 -8.73
N LYS A 218 -1.37 -23.98 -7.65
CA LYS A 218 -2.46 -23.49 -6.79
C LYS A 218 -3.26 -22.37 -7.45
N ILE A 219 -2.64 -21.51 -8.25
CA ILE A 219 -3.33 -20.51 -9.08
C ILE A 219 -4.28 -21.20 -10.09
N ASP A 220 -3.81 -22.23 -10.80
CA ASP A 220 -4.67 -23.00 -11.71
C ASP A 220 -5.86 -23.64 -10.97
N ALA A 221 -5.66 -24.16 -9.77
CA ALA A 221 -6.72 -24.74 -8.96
C ALA A 221 -7.73 -23.66 -8.49
N ALA A 222 -7.25 -22.49 -8.06
CA ALA A 222 -8.09 -21.36 -7.66
C ALA A 222 -8.90 -20.81 -8.85
N ASP A 223 -8.27 -20.64 -10.02
CA ASP A 223 -8.98 -20.23 -11.25
C ASP A 223 -10.11 -21.21 -11.61
N SER A 224 -9.83 -22.51 -11.54
CA SER A 224 -10.83 -23.56 -11.79
C SER A 224 -11.97 -23.53 -10.77
N ALA A 225 -11.67 -23.24 -9.50
CA ALA A 225 -12.67 -23.10 -8.45
C ALA A 225 -13.56 -21.87 -8.69
N LEU A 226 -12.96 -20.71 -9.02
CA LEU A 226 -13.69 -19.48 -9.35
C LEU A 226 -14.55 -19.63 -10.61
N ALA A 227 -14.09 -20.40 -11.62
CA ALA A 227 -14.89 -20.72 -12.80
C ALA A 227 -16.18 -21.53 -12.44
N LYS A 228 -16.11 -22.40 -11.42
CA LYS A 228 -17.31 -23.08 -10.90
C LYS A 228 -18.25 -22.10 -10.19
N VAL A 229 -17.71 -21.16 -9.41
CA VAL A 229 -18.52 -20.09 -8.79
C VAL A 229 -19.27 -19.29 -9.85
N GLU A 230 -18.59 -18.92 -10.94
CA GLU A 230 -19.19 -18.19 -12.07
C GLU A 230 -20.32 -19.02 -12.74
N THR A 231 -20.18 -20.34 -12.80
CA THR A 231 -21.21 -21.23 -13.32
C THR A 231 -22.43 -21.29 -12.39
N LEU A 232 -22.21 -21.28 -11.08
CA LEU A 232 -23.29 -21.32 -10.08
C LEU A 232 -24.09 -20.01 -10.02
N ASP A 233 -23.41 -18.88 -10.19
CA ASP A 233 -24.06 -17.56 -10.29
C ASP A 233 -23.40 -16.71 -11.40
N PRO A 234 -23.89 -16.84 -12.64
CA PRO A 234 -23.38 -16.07 -13.77
C PRO A 234 -23.61 -14.55 -13.64
N SER A 235 -24.47 -14.09 -12.73
CA SER A 235 -24.71 -12.67 -12.49
C SER A 235 -23.66 -12.04 -11.57
N TRP A 236 -23.00 -12.85 -10.77
CA TRP A 236 -22.01 -12.40 -9.79
C TRP A 236 -20.67 -12.06 -10.47
N ARG A 237 -20.20 -10.83 -10.30
CA ARG A 237 -19.00 -10.32 -10.98
C ARG A 237 -17.71 -10.63 -10.25
N ALA A 238 -17.75 -10.69 -8.91
CA ALA A 238 -16.55 -10.86 -8.12
C ALA A 238 -15.67 -12.06 -8.54
N PRO A 239 -16.22 -13.27 -8.82
CA PRO A 239 -15.41 -14.38 -9.29
C PRO A 239 -14.64 -14.09 -10.58
N ILE A 240 -15.24 -13.32 -11.50
CA ILE A 240 -14.61 -12.95 -12.76
C ILE A 240 -13.41 -12.03 -12.52
N VAL A 241 -13.59 -11.04 -11.64
CA VAL A 241 -12.52 -10.08 -11.29
C VAL A 241 -11.39 -10.79 -10.53
N GLU A 242 -11.73 -11.68 -9.58
CA GLU A 242 -10.72 -12.47 -8.83
C GLU A 242 -9.90 -13.37 -9.76
N ARG A 243 -10.52 -14.01 -10.77
CA ARG A 243 -9.80 -14.76 -11.82
C ARG A 243 -8.79 -13.88 -12.55
N GLY A 244 -9.20 -12.68 -12.92
CA GLY A 244 -8.30 -11.70 -13.54
C GLY A 244 -7.12 -11.32 -12.66
N TRP A 245 -7.33 -11.17 -11.36
CA TRP A 245 -6.24 -10.94 -10.39
C TRP A 245 -5.31 -12.14 -10.23
N LEU A 246 -5.81 -13.37 -10.33
CA LEU A 246 -4.97 -14.57 -10.39
C LEU A 246 -4.07 -14.54 -11.63
N GLY A 247 -4.58 -14.08 -12.78
CA GLY A 247 -3.79 -13.86 -13.99
C GLY A 247 -2.64 -12.87 -13.79
N TYR A 248 -2.92 -11.74 -13.12
CA TYR A 248 -1.88 -10.79 -12.73
C TYR A 248 -0.86 -11.43 -11.77
N LYS A 249 -1.31 -12.14 -10.74
CA LYS A 249 -0.45 -12.83 -9.76
C LYS A 249 0.44 -13.88 -10.45
N ALA A 250 -0.11 -14.71 -11.33
CA ALA A 250 0.64 -15.71 -12.08
C ALA A 250 1.72 -15.07 -12.97
N SER A 251 1.36 -14.02 -13.71
CA SER A 251 2.32 -13.31 -14.57
C SER A 251 3.50 -12.73 -13.77
N ARG A 252 3.29 -12.28 -12.53
CA ARG A 252 4.38 -11.78 -11.67
C ARG A 252 5.36 -12.86 -11.20
N LEU A 253 4.97 -14.13 -11.26
CA LEU A 253 5.81 -15.27 -10.88
C LEU A 253 6.63 -15.82 -12.04
N LEU A 254 6.32 -15.41 -13.27
CA LEU A 254 6.93 -15.90 -14.48
C LEU A 254 7.91 -14.86 -15.08
N PRO A 255 8.99 -15.32 -15.74
CA PRO A 255 9.83 -14.40 -16.51
C PRO A 255 9.07 -13.89 -17.75
N PRO A 256 9.27 -12.62 -18.17
CA PRO A 256 8.60 -12.06 -19.35
C PRO A 256 8.85 -12.82 -20.66
N THR A 257 9.90 -13.65 -20.70
CA THR A 257 10.23 -14.52 -21.83
C THR A 257 9.41 -15.82 -21.88
N SER A 258 8.65 -16.13 -20.81
CA SER A 258 7.78 -17.31 -20.80
C SER A 258 6.53 -17.08 -21.65
N PRO A 259 6.13 -18.05 -22.49
CA PRO A 259 4.84 -17.95 -23.22
C PRO A 259 3.62 -17.82 -22.29
N ASP A 260 3.69 -18.42 -21.11
CA ASP A 260 2.60 -18.35 -20.13
C ASP A 260 2.48 -16.97 -19.47
N PHE A 261 3.54 -16.14 -19.52
CA PHE A 261 3.52 -14.78 -18.98
C PHE A 261 2.43 -13.92 -19.65
N THR A 262 2.45 -13.84 -20.99
CA THR A 262 1.45 -13.08 -21.76
C THR A 262 0.09 -13.73 -21.72
N LYS A 263 0.01 -15.06 -21.76
CA LYS A 263 -1.24 -15.81 -21.66
C LYS A 263 -2.03 -15.45 -20.39
N TRP A 264 -1.37 -15.36 -19.24
CA TRP A 264 -2.03 -14.98 -17.99
C TRP A 264 -2.48 -13.51 -17.98
N ILE A 265 -1.71 -12.62 -18.57
CA ILE A 265 -2.10 -11.21 -18.72
C ILE A 265 -3.34 -11.08 -19.61
N ASP A 266 -3.33 -11.76 -20.76
CA ASP A 266 -4.43 -11.71 -21.72
C ASP A 266 -5.71 -12.32 -21.15
N ALA A 267 -5.61 -13.41 -20.37
CA ALA A 267 -6.74 -13.98 -19.64
C ALA A 267 -7.30 -12.98 -18.63
N GLY A 268 -6.44 -12.31 -17.85
CA GLY A 268 -6.87 -11.30 -16.89
C GLY A 268 -7.55 -10.09 -17.55
N LEU A 269 -7.04 -9.63 -18.70
CA LEU A 269 -7.67 -8.55 -19.47
C LEU A 269 -9.04 -8.98 -20.04
N ALA A 270 -9.16 -10.22 -20.49
CA ALA A 270 -10.44 -10.77 -20.95
C ALA A 270 -11.45 -10.83 -19.80
N ASP A 271 -11.02 -11.21 -18.60
CA ASP A 271 -11.86 -11.23 -17.40
C ASP A 271 -12.30 -9.83 -16.98
N ALA A 272 -11.40 -8.86 -16.95
CA ALA A 272 -11.73 -7.46 -16.71
C ALA A 272 -12.76 -6.94 -17.72
N ALA A 273 -12.59 -7.24 -19.01
CA ALA A 273 -13.53 -6.86 -20.06
C ALA A 273 -14.90 -7.52 -19.86
N ARG A 274 -14.96 -8.81 -19.46
CA ARG A 274 -16.19 -9.53 -19.15
C ARG A 274 -16.93 -8.90 -17.96
N ALA A 275 -16.21 -8.54 -16.91
CA ALA A 275 -16.77 -7.88 -15.74
C ALA A 275 -17.32 -6.49 -16.09
N LEU A 276 -16.57 -5.68 -16.83
CA LEU A 276 -16.97 -4.34 -17.28
C LEU A 276 -18.15 -4.37 -18.27
N LYS A 277 -18.28 -5.43 -19.08
CA LYS A 277 -19.48 -5.62 -19.91
C LYS A 277 -20.74 -5.80 -19.08
N LYS A 278 -20.63 -6.46 -17.91
CA LYS A 278 -21.75 -6.62 -16.96
C LYS A 278 -22.03 -5.34 -16.17
N SER A 279 -20.98 -4.61 -15.81
CA SER A 279 -21.07 -3.34 -15.07
C SER A 279 -19.96 -2.38 -15.53
N PRO A 280 -20.27 -1.43 -16.42
CA PRO A 280 -19.29 -0.48 -16.96
C PRO A 280 -18.62 0.43 -15.92
N SER A 281 -19.24 0.61 -14.77
CA SER A 281 -18.74 1.43 -13.66
C SER A 281 -18.11 0.62 -12.52
N ASP A 282 -17.79 -0.66 -12.75
CA ASP A 282 -17.16 -1.50 -11.74
C ASP A 282 -15.74 -1.02 -11.44
N ALA A 283 -15.51 -0.56 -10.22
CA ALA A 283 -14.22 -0.02 -9.80
C ALA A 283 -13.12 -1.09 -9.81
N ASP A 284 -13.42 -2.30 -9.31
CA ASP A 284 -12.44 -3.37 -9.16
C ASP A 284 -12.01 -3.92 -10.53
N ALA A 285 -12.96 -4.08 -11.45
CA ALA A 285 -12.66 -4.49 -12.82
C ALA A 285 -11.90 -3.41 -13.61
N THR A 286 -12.18 -2.12 -13.33
CA THR A 286 -11.45 -1.00 -13.92
C THR A 286 -10.03 -0.92 -13.38
N GLU A 287 -9.85 -1.12 -12.09
CA GLU A 287 -8.54 -1.24 -11.43
C GLU A 287 -7.71 -2.38 -12.03
N LEU A 288 -8.31 -3.56 -12.14
CA LEU A 288 -7.66 -4.74 -12.71
C LEU A 288 -7.17 -4.46 -14.14
N ARG A 289 -8.02 -3.89 -15.00
CA ARG A 289 -7.65 -3.56 -16.38
C ARG A 289 -6.52 -2.54 -16.43
N GLY A 290 -6.60 -1.47 -15.66
CA GLY A 290 -5.56 -0.46 -15.57
C GLY A 290 -4.22 -1.02 -15.07
N THR A 291 -4.27 -1.91 -14.07
CA THR A 291 -3.09 -2.58 -13.53
C THR A 291 -2.44 -3.50 -14.57
N LEU A 292 -3.23 -4.30 -15.30
CA LEU A 292 -2.71 -5.19 -16.33
C LEU A 292 -2.14 -4.44 -17.52
N HIS A 293 -2.79 -3.35 -17.99
CA HIS A 293 -2.22 -2.48 -19.03
C HIS A 293 -0.89 -1.87 -18.58
N TYR A 294 -0.81 -1.41 -17.33
CA TYR A 294 0.44 -0.89 -16.79
C TYR A 294 1.51 -1.97 -16.66
N TRP A 295 1.12 -3.20 -16.30
CA TRP A 295 2.03 -4.34 -16.22
C TRP A 295 2.57 -4.74 -17.61
N GLN A 296 1.73 -4.71 -18.66
CA GLN A 296 2.17 -4.88 -20.04
C GLN A 296 3.19 -3.81 -20.43
N TRP A 297 2.92 -2.55 -20.09
CA TRP A 297 3.84 -1.44 -20.39
C TRP A 297 5.19 -1.62 -19.68
N LEU A 298 5.20 -1.95 -18.40
CA LEU A 298 6.42 -2.18 -17.61
C LEU A 298 7.30 -3.29 -18.20
N ASN A 299 6.70 -4.27 -18.85
CA ASN A 299 7.40 -5.41 -19.44
C ASN A 299 7.63 -5.26 -20.95
N ASN A 300 7.43 -4.06 -21.51
CA ASN A 300 7.66 -3.74 -22.93
C ASN A 300 6.92 -4.67 -23.91
N LEU A 301 5.66 -5.02 -23.59
CA LEU A 301 4.83 -5.92 -24.42
C LEU A 301 4.10 -5.19 -25.54
N ALA A 302 4.18 -3.87 -25.63
CA ALA A 302 3.60 -3.11 -26.73
C ALA A 302 4.34 -3.42 -28.04
N PRO A 303 3.62 -3.62 -29.16
CA PRO A 303 4.24 -4.00 -30.44
C PRO A 303 5.06 -2.88 -31.07
N ASP A 304 4.78 -1.63 -30.74
CA ASP A 304 5.43 -0.45 -31.26
C ASP A 304 5.38 0.74 -30.28
N PRO A 305 6.12 1.82 -30.51
CA PRO A 305 6.12 2.98 -29.60
C PRO A 305 4.77 3.68 -29.47
N ALA A 306 3.95 3.74 -30.51
CA ALA A 306 2.63 4.37 -30.45
C ALA A 306 1.67 3.55 -29.57
N ALA A 307 1.68 2.22 -29.72
CA ALA A 307 0.96 1.30 -28.86
C ALA A 307 1.43 1.40 -27.39
N SER A 308 2.74 1.57 -27.15
CA SER A 308 3.28 1.76 -25.80
C SER A 308 2.72 3.04 -25.13
N VAL A 309 2.67 4.15 -25.87
CA VAL A 309 2.09 5.41 -25.38
C VAL A 309 0.59 5.24 -25.09
N ALA A 310 -0.15 4.60 -25.99
CA ALA A 310 -1.59 4.35 -25.83
C ALA A 310 -1.87 3.45 -24.61
N LEU A 311 -1.07 2.40 -24.44
CA LEU A 311 -1.17 1.47 -23.30
C LEU A 311 -0.96 2.17 -21.96
N PHE A 312 0.08 3.02 -21.88
CA PHE A 312 0.34 3.82 -20.66
C PHE A 312 -0.80 4.79 -20.36
N ALA A 313 -1.32 5.49 -21.36
CA ALA A 313 -2.43 6.43 -21.22
C ALA A 313 -3.73 5.73 -20.80
N SER A 314 -4.00 4.54 -21.35
CA SER A 314 -5.15 3.70 -20.96
C SER A 314 -5.03 3.26 -19.51
N ALA A 315 -3.85 2.79 -19.10
CA ALA A 315 -3.59 2.40 -17.72
C ALA A 315 -3.82 3.57 -16.73
N GLU A 316 -3.31 4.77 -17.04
CA GLU A 316 -3.53 5.95 -16.22
C GLU A 316 -5.01 6.32 -16.11
N SER A 317 -5.72 6.31 -17.24
CA SER A 317 -7.15 6.62 -17.27
C SER A 317 -7.97 5.67 -16.39
N ASP A 318 -7.71 4.36 -16.50
CA ASP A 318 -8.42 3.34 -15.73
C ASP A 318 -8.11 3.45 -14.23
N LEU A 319 -6.85 3.62 -13.85
CA LEU A 319 -6.45 3.74 -12.45
C LEU A 319 -7.02 5.02 -11.80
N ARG A 320 -7.05 6.13 -12.53
CA ARG A 320 -7.72 7.37 -12.06
C ARG A 320 -9.24 7.17 -11.91
N ALA A 321 -9.87 6.47 -12.84
CA ALA A 321 -11.29 6.14 -12.74
C ALA A 321 -11.57 5.21 -11.55
N ALA A 322 -10.75 4.19 -11.33
CA ALA A 322 -10.87 3.27 -10.20
C ALA A 322 -10.73 4.00 -8.85
N THR A 323 -9.70 4.85 -8.70
CA THR A 323 -9.49 5.64 -7.47
C THR A 323 -10.56 6.72 -7.25
N THR A 324 -11.22 7.18 -8.30
CA THR A 324 -12.37 8.11 -8.19
C THR A 324 -13.63 7.37 -7.76
N ALA A 325 -13.86 6.16 -8.29
CA ALA A 325 -15.03 5.35 -7.95
C ALA A 325 -14.91 4.71 -6.56
N ASN A 326 -13.69 4.33 -6.16
CA ASN A 326 -13.37 3.80 -4.84
C ASN A 326 -12.08 4.43 -4.30
N ASP A 327 -12.22 5.49 -3.52
CA ASP A 327 -11.09 6.22 -2.91
C ASP A 327 -10.38 5.44 -1.79
N GLN A 328 -10.97 4.31 -1.35
CA GLN A 328 -10.39 3.40 -0.35
C GLN A 328 -9.60 2.23 -0.99
N SER A 329 -9.54 2.12 -2.33
CA SER A 329 -8.69 1.12 -2.97
C SER A 329 -7.21 1.48 -2.82
N ALA A 330 -6.56 0.91 -1.81
CA ALA A 330 -5.14 1.09 -1.57
C ALA A 330 -4.29 0.57 -2.75
N THR A 331 -4.70 -0.54 -3.37
CA THR A 331 -4.03 -1.14 -4.52
C THR A 331 -4.08 -0.23 -5.74
N ALA A 332 -5.25 0.31 -6.08
CA ALA A 332 -5.40 1.26 -7.19
C ALA A 332 -4.52 2.50 -7.00
N TRP A 333 -4.54 3.10 -5.80
CA TRP A 333 -3.68 4.22 -5.46
C TRP A 333 -2.20 3.88 -5.53
N ASN A 334 -1.80 2.69 -5.07
CA ASN A 334 -0.41 2.24 -5.10
C ASN A 334 0.10 2.07 -6.54
N VAL A 335 -0.69 1.43 -7.41
CA VAL A 335 -0.34 1.25 -8.82
C VAL A 335 -0.29 2.61 -9.54
N LEU A 336 -1.30 3.48 -9.33
CA LEU A 336 -1.33 4.83 -9.88
C LEU A 336 -0.11 5.65 -9.43
N SER A 337 0.29 5.55 -8.17
CA SER A 337 1.46 6.26 -7.66
C SER A 337 2.75 5.81 -8.36
N HIS A 338 2.90 4.52 -8.65
CA HIS A 338 4.04 3.99 -9.38
C HIS A 338 4.05 4.43 -10.85
N LEU A 339 2.89 4.43 -11.49
CA LEU A 339 2.73 4.93 -12.85
C LEU A 339 3.10 6.41 -12.94
N LEU A 340 2.59 7.26 -12.04
CA LEU A 340 2.88 8.69 -11.99
C LEU A 340 4.36 8.98 -11.69
N PHE A 341 4.99 8.16 -10.85
CA PHE A 341 6.42 8.24 -10.58
C PHE A 341 7.24 8.00 -11.85
N ASN A 342 6.92 6.93 -12.61
CA ASN A 342 7.56 6.65 -13.90
C ASN A 342 7.28 7.72 -14.97
N LYS A 343 6.16 8.42 -14.85
CA LYS A 343 5.81 9.57 -15.72
C LYS A 343 6.59 10.84 -15.36
N GLY A 344 7.32 10.86 -14.24
CA GLY A 344 8.00 12.04 -13.71
C GLY A 344 7.09 13.06 -13.02
N GLN A 345 5.82 12.70 -12.77
CA GLN A 345 4.85 13.54 -12.03
C GLN A 345 5.02 13.33 -10.52
N ILE A 346 6.18 13.68 -9.98
CA ILE A 346 6.59 13.36 -8.60
C ILE A 346 5.61 13.87 -7.53
N PRO A 347 5.10 15.12 -7.57
CA PRO A 347 4.14 15.59 -6.57
C PRO A 347 2.82 14.78 -6.57
N GLU A 348 2.29 14.45 -7.76
CA GLU A 348 1.07 13.65 -7.87
C GLU A 348 1.32 12.18 -7.47
N ALA A 349 2.47 11.62 -7.84
CA ALA A 349 2.90 10.29 -7.42
C ALA A 349 2.98 10.17 -5.89
N LYS A 350 3.53 11.20 -5.23
CA LYS A 350 3.58 11.29 -3.77
C LYS A 350 2.19 11.31 -3.15
N LEU A 351 1.29 12.16 -3.66
CA LEU A 351 -0.09 12.24 -3.18
C LEU A 351 -0.83 10.90 -3.34
N ALA A 352 -0.68 10.24 -4.47
CA ALA A 352 -1.27 8.92 -4.70
C ALA A 352 -0.68 7.86 -3.75
N ALA A 353 0.63 7.89 -3.48
CA ALA A 353 1.25 7.01 -2.50
C ALA A 353 0.77 7.27 -1.06
N GLU A 354 0.56 8.54 -0.69
CA GLU A 354 -0.04 8.91 0.60
C GLU A 354 -1.47 8.41 0.74
N ASN A 355 -2.26 8.47 -0.33
CA ASN A 355 -3.62 7.92 -0.35
C ASN A 355 -3.59 6.39 -0.23
N ALA A 356 -2.69 5.70 -0.94
CA ALA A 356 -2.50 4.27 -0.80
C ALA A 356 -2.15 3.88 0.65
N TYR A 357 -1.17 4.56 1.23
CA TYR A 357 -0.72 4.32 2.61
C TYR A 357 -1.83 4.63 3.64
N ARG A 358 -2.63 5.68 3.41
CA ARG A 358 -3.74 6.04 4.28
C ARG A 358 -4.89 5.06 4.19
N ALA A 359 -5.20 4.56 2.97
CA ALA A 359 -6.25 3.57 2.76
C ALA A 359 -5.88 2.21 3.37
N ASP A 360 -4.63 1.76 3.18
CA ASP A 360 -4.10 0.56 3.82
C ASP A 360 -2.59 0.66 4.08
N PRO A 361 -2.18 1.02 5.32
CA PRO A 361 -0.76 1.02 5.70
C PRO A 361 -0.11 -0.38 5.70
N TYR A 362 -0.87 -1.45 5.47
CA TYR A 362 -0.39 -2.85 5.50
C TYR A 362 -0.59 -3.58 4.17
N LEU A 363 -0.81 -2.84 3.11
CA LEU A 363 -0.84 -3.36 1.75
C LEU A 363 0.37 -4.30 1.51
N THR A 364 0.18 -5.36 0.76
CA THR A 364 1.20 -6.40 0.53
C THR A 364 2.55 -5.83 0.06
N ASP A 365 2.55 -4.80 -0.78
CA ASP A 365 3.77 -4.14 -1.29
C ASP A 365 3.98 -2.76 -0.64
N VAL A 366 3.59 -2.56 0.62
CA VAL A 366 3.67 -1.26 1.31
C VAL A 366 5.10 -0.77 1.50
N ASP A 367 6.08 -1.66 1.62
CA ASP A 367 7.50 -1.30 1.63
C ASP A 367 7.89 -0.50 0.38
N LYS A 368 7.39 -0.89 -0.80
CA LYS A 368 7.59 -0.17 -2.06
C LYS A 368 6.86 1.19 -2.06
N THR A 369 5.68 1.26 -1.43
CA THR A 369 4.94 2.52 -1.25
C THR A 369 5.71 3.48 -0.36
N ILE A 370 6.25 3.01 0.77
CA ILE A 370 7.06 3.81 1.69
C ILE A 370 8.35 4.30 0.98
N LEU A 371 9.03 3.43 0.23
CA LEU A 371 10.19 3.83 -0.57
C LEU A 371 9.83 4.91 -1.59
N ARG A 372 8.69 4.82 -2.25
CA ARG A 372 8.22 5.83 -3.20
C ARG A 372 7.93 7.16 -2.52
N LEU A 373 7.32 7.13 -1.34
CA LEU A 373 7.12 8.32 -0.50
C LEU A 373 8.44 8.94 -0.08
N PHE A 374 9.42 8.10 0.28
CA PHE A 374 10.78 8.55 0.59
C PHE A 374 11.43 9.24 -0.62
N PHE A 375 11.51 8.55 -1.76
CA PHE A 375 12.17 9.10 -2.95
C PHE A 375 11.47 10.34 -3.50
N ALA A 376 10.14 10.37 -3.50
CA ALA A 376 9.40 11.57 -3.90
C ALA A 376 9.69 12.75 -2.96
N SER A 377 9.75 12.52 -1.66
CA SER A 377 10.11 13.55 -0.68
C SER A 377 11.56 14.00 -0.83
N LEU A 378 12.47 13.07 -1.15
CA LEU A 378 13.88 13.33 -1.44
C LEU A 378 14.03 14.25 -2.68
N ASP A 379 13.37 13.91 -3.80
CA ASP A 379 13.42 14.65 -5.05
C ASP A 379 12.79 16.05 -4.94
N MET A 380 11.76 16.17 -4.10
CA MET A 380 11.14 17.46 -3.78
C MET A 380 11.94 18.30 -2.78
N GLY A 381 13.00 17.75 -2.18
CA GLY A 381 13.80 18.40 -1.16
C GLY A 381 13.10 18.56 0.20
N VAL A 382 12.03 17.80 0.46
CA VAL A 382 11.25 17.87 1.71
C VAL A 382 11.86 16.93 2.75
N ARG A 383 12.94 17.42 3.39
CA ARG A 383 13.76 16.62 4.31
C ARG A 383 12.98 15.92 5.42
N ASN A 384 12.09 16.64 6.12
CA ASN A 384 11.39 16.08 7.28
C ASN A 384 10.52 14.88 6.88
N GLU A 385 9.91 14.92 5.71
CA GLU A 385 9.14 13.81 5.19
C GLU A 385 10.03 12.66 4.71
N ALA A 386 11.15 12.95 4.04
CA ALA A 386 12.12 11.93 3.68
C ALA A 386 12.64 11.19 4.93
N VAL A 387 12.98 11.91 6.00
CA VAL A 387 13.37 11.31 7.29
C VAL A 387 12.24 10.46 7.87
N LYS A 388 11.01 10.98 7.89
CA LYS A 388 9.83 10.26 8.38
C LYS A 388 9.68 8.91 7.66
N TRP A 389 9.66 8.92 6.34
CA TRP A 389 9.42 7.70 5.56
C TRP A 389 10.59 6.71 5.59
N CYS A 390 11.82 7.22 5.69
CA CYS A 390 12.99 6.37 5.90
C CYS A 390 12.93 5.64 7.26
N ASN A 391 12.62 6.37 8.34
CA ASN A 391 12.49 5.79 9.68
C ASN A 391 11.32 4.79 9.77
N GLU A 392 10.18 5.11 9.16
CA GLU A 392 9.03 4.20 9.07
C GLU A 392 9.42 2.89 8.38
N GLY A 393 10.11 2.99 7.23
CA GLY A 393 10.55 1.81 6.50
C GLY A 393 11.56 0.97 7.28
N GLN A 394 12.51 1.60 7.96
CA GLN A 394 13.49 0.90 8.77
C GLN A 394 12.89 0.17 9.98
N SER A 395 11.95 0.83 10.64
CA SER A 395 11.25 0.25 11.79
C SER A 395 10.46 -0.98 11.38
N ARG A 396 9.78 -0.92 10.25
CA ARG A 396 8.89 -1.98 9.79
C ARG A 396 9.59 -3.09 9.00
N PHE A 397 10.63 -2.75 8.25
CA PHE A 397 11.32 -3.64 7.34
C PHE A 397 12.84 -3.61 7.53
N PRO A 398 13.34 -3.93 8.74
CA PRO A 398 14.78 -3.79 9.07
C PRO A 398 15.69 -4.67 8.21
N GLN A 399 15.16 -5.74 7.59
CA GLN A 399 15.91 -6.62 6.69
C GLN A 399 15.88 -6.18 5.22
N ASN A 400 15.10 -5.16 4.87
CA ASN A 400 15.05 -4.63 3.52
C ASN A 400 16.17 -3.58 3.33
N TYR A 401 17.23 -3.97 2.63
CA TYR A 401 18.42 -3.15 2.39
C TYR A 401 18.13 -1.78 1.75
N ARG A 402 17.00 -1.64 1.06
CA ARG A 402 16.57 -0.36 0.49
C ARG A 402 16.31 0.71 1.56
N PHE A 403 16.01 0.29 2.78
CA PHE A 403 15.87 1.24 3.90
C PHE A 403 17.21 1.55 4.57
N THR A 404 18.26 0.77 4.35
CA THR A 404 19.65 1.20 4.63
C THR A 404 20.13 2.17 3.55
N GLU A 405 19.77 1.95 2.28
CA GLU A 405 20.00 2.91 1.20
C GLU A 405 19.37 4.28 1.51
N CYS A 406 18.12 4.31 2.02
CA CYS A 406 17.48 5.60 2.35
C CYS A 406 18.25 6.40 3.41
N LYS A 407 18.87 5.75 4.41
CA LYS A 407 19.76 6.45 5.37
C LYS A 407 20.92 7.12 4.66
N LEU A 408 21.54 6.41 3.71
CA LEU A 408 22.68 6.93 2.98
C LEU A 408 22.29 8.17 2.16
N TRP A 409 21.10 8.17 1.54
CA TRP A 409 20.55 9.31 0.84
C TRP A 409 20.28 10.52 1.74
N LEU A 410 19.89 10.31 3.01
CA LEU A 410 19.62 11.42 3.94
C LEU A 410 20.86 12.26 4.23
N TYR A 411 22.06 11.68 4.12
CA TYR A 411 23.32 12.44 4.26
C TYR A 411 23.58 13.40 3.08
N ALA A 412 22.96 13.16 1.92
CA ALA A 412 23.06 14.05 0.76
C ALA A 412 22.17 15.29 0.87
N LEU A 413 21.11 15.24 1.70
CA LEU A 413 20.17 16.35 1.85
C LEU A 413 20.78 17.53 2.62
N PRO A 414 20.43 18.77 2.26
CA PRO A 414 20.89 19.97 2.97
C PRO A 414 20.53 19.93 4.46
N THR A 415 21.52 20.23 5.31
CA THR A 415 21.38 20.39 6.76
C THR A 415 22.23 21.56 7.22
N GLU A 416 21.97 22.10 8.43
CA GLU A 416 22.78 23.16 9.01
C GLU A 416 24.23 22.70 9.31
N ALA A 417 24.37 21.46 9.83
CA ALA A 417 25.65 20.85 10.11
C ALA A 417 26.12 19.95 8.96
N PRO A 418 27.43 19.83 8.71
CA PRO A 418 27.97 18.84 7.78
C PRO A 418 27.70 17.42 8.28
N PRO A 419 27.59 16.40 7.38
CA PRO A 419 27.37 15.01 7.77
C PRO A 419 28.58 14.44 8.51
N ASP A 420 28.34 13.57 9.47
CA ASP A 420 29.39 12.73 10.06
C ASP A 420 29.88 11.68 9.04
N MET A 421 31.04 11.93 8.46
CA MET A 421 31.61 11.06 7.43
C MET A 421 31.93 9.64 7.92
N ARG A 422 32.17 9.44 9.23
CA ARG A 422 32.33 8.10 9.79
C ARG A 422 31.02 7.34 9.73
N GLY A 423 29.90 7.97 10.13
CA GLY A 423 28.56 7.41 10.02
C GLY A 423 28.15 7.16 8.57
N VAL A 424 28.52 8.05 7.64
CA VAL A 424 28.26 7.85 6.20
C VAL A 424 28.93 6.56 5.70
N TRP A 425 30.23 6.36 5.99
CA TRP A 425 30.94 5.15 5.56
C TRP A 425 30.40 3.88 6.22
N ALA A 426 30.10 3.92 7.51
CA ALA A 426 29.50 2.78 8.20
C ALA A 426 28.16 2.39 7.59
N THR A 427 27.31 3.37 7.22
CA THR A 427 26.04 3.12 6.53
C THR A 427 26.23 2.56 5.12
N TYR A 428 27.26 3.05 4.40
CA TYR A 428 27.63 2.50 3.09
C TYR A 428 28.04 1.04 3.18
N ASP A 429 28.91 0.68 4.12
CA ASP A 429 29.37 -0.70 4.30
C ASP A 429 28.20 -1.63 4.66
N GLU A 430 27.29 -1.19 5.52
CA GLU A 430 26.06 -1.90 5.87
C GLU A 430 25.18 -2.10 4.63
N TYR A 431 24.94 -1.05 3.85
CA TYR A 431 24.15 -1.09 2.62
C TYR A 431 24.69 -2.12 1.63
N VAL A 432 25.98 -2.07 1.31
CA VAL A 432 26.63 -3.00 0.38
C VAL A 432 26.58 -4.43 0.90
N LYS A 433 26.79 -4.63 2.21
CA LYS A 433 26.73 -5.95 2.84
C LYS A 433 25.32 -6.57 2.76
N MET A 434 24.27 -5.76 2.88
CA MET A 434 22.89 -6.22 2.84
C MET A 434 22.37 -6.40 1.40
N SER A 435 23.01 -5.80 0.40
CA SER A 435 22.59 -5.88 -1.00
C SER A 435 22.64 -7.32 -1.53
N PRO A 436 21.62 -7.77 -2.27
CA PRO A 436 21.62 -9.09 -2.90
C PRO A 436 22.78 -9.26 -3.88
N ALA A 437 23.35 -10.47 -3.94
CA ALA A 437 24.55 -10.75 -4.75
C ALA A 437 24.42 -10.37 -6.24
N ASN A 438 23.22 -10.50 -6.81
CA ASN A 438 22.97 -10.19 -8.22
C ASN A 438 22.95 -8.69 -8.56
N VAL A 439 22.85 -7.81 -7.56
CA VAL A 439 22.85 -6.34 -7.73
C VAL A 439 23.97 -5.66 -6.92
N GLN A 440 24.75 -6.43 -6.17
CA GLN A 440 25.70 -5.89 -5.19
C GLN A 440 26.76 -4.99 -5.83
N GLU A 441 27.25 -5.32 -7.02
CA GLU A 441 28.26 -4.49 -7.71
C GLU A 441 27.66 -3.14 -8.14
N PHE A 442 26.44 -3.14 -8.68
CA PHE A 442 25.73 -1.91 -8.98
C PHE A 442 25.48 -1.07 -7.71
N ASP A 443 24.99 -1.71 -6.65
CA ASP A 443 24.70 -1.04 -5.36
C ASP A 443 25.99 -0.50 -4.71
N ARG A 444 27.11 -1.19 -4.88
CA ARG A 444 28.42 -0.72 -4.42
C ARG A 444 28.82 0.60 -5.10
N LEU A 445 28.65 0.69 -6.43
CA LEU A 445 28.94 1.92 -7.19
C LEU A 445 27.94 3.03 -6.87
N LYS A 446 26.65 2.68 -6.80
CA LYS A 446 25.58 3.61 -6.43
C LYS A 446 25.78 4.19 -5.02
N GLY A 447 26.16 3.34 -4.07
CA GLY A 447 26.47 3.75 -2.70
C GLY A 447 27.63 4.76 -2.66
N LYS A 448 28.67 4.56 -3.48
CA LYS A 448 29.77 5.54 -3.60
C LYS A 448 29.33 6.88 -4.18
N MET A 449 28.36 6.90 -5.10
CA MET A 449 27.76 8.17 -5.55
C MET A 449 27.02 8.90 -4.44
N MET A 450 26.31 8.17 -3.58
CA MET A 450 25.65 8.77 -2.40
C MET A 450 26.67 9.28 -1.38
N VAL A 451 27.77 8.53 -1.16
CA VAL A 451 28.90 9.01 -0.36
C VAL A 451 29.52 10.28 -0.97
N ALA A 452 29.67 10.34 -2.30
CA ALA A 452 30.16 11.54 -2.99
C ALA A 452 29.26 12.76 -2.74
N LEU A 453 27.94 12.60 -2.77
CA LEU A 453 27.00 13.67 -2.40
C LEU A 453 27.17 14.10 -0.94
N ALA A 454 27.39 13.17 -0.02
CA ALA A 454 27.68 13.49 1.37
C ALA A 454 29.04 14.23 1.52
N LEU A 455 30.06 13.87 0.74
CA LEU A 455 31.34 14.58 0.68
C LEU A 455 31.18 16.03 0.20
N VAL A 456 30.32 16.26 -0.81
CA VAL A 456 29.96 17.64 -1.22
C VAL A 456 29.40 18.42 -0.04
N ARG A 457 28.51 17.81 0.75
CA ARG A 457 27.93 18.42 1.95
C ARG A 457 28.93 18.66 3.05
N ALA A 458 29.97 17.83 3.14
CA ALA A 458 31.10 17.99 4.06
C ALA A 458 32.13 19.03 3.57
N GLY A 459 31.91 19.66 2.40
CA GLY A 459 32.84 20.63 1.81
C GLY A 459 34.04 20.01 1.06
N MET A 460 34.07 18.67 0.92
CA MET A 460 35.16 17.90 0.30
C MET A 460 34.90 17.69 -1.20
N LYS A 461 34.74 18.78 -1.95
CA LYS A 461 34.27 18.78 -3.34
C LYS A 461 35.17 18.00 -4.29
N ASP A 462 36.51 18.21 -4.19
CA ASP A 462 37.47 17.52 -5.08
C ASP A 462 37.40 15.99 -4.89
N SER A 463 37.30 15.55 -3.63
CA SER A 463 37.15 14.13 -3.31
C SER A 463 35.82 13.55 -3.84
N ALA A 464 34.74 14.35 -3.76
CA ALA A 464 33.43 13.97 -4.29
C ALA A 464 33.44 13.79 -5.81
N GLU A 465 34.01 14.75 -6.53
CA GLU A 465 34.14 14.72 -7.99
C GLU A 465 35.05 13.58 -8.46
N ALA A 466 36.19 13.36 -7.78
CA ALA A 466 37.06 12.23 -8.07
C ALA A 466 36.33 10.88 -7.86
N MET A 467 35.53 10.76 -6.79
CA MET A 467 34.73 9.57 -6.53
C MET A 467 33.66 9.37 -7.59
N ALA A 468 32.96 10.43 -8.00
CA ALA A 468 31.95 10.35 -9.06
C ALA A 468 32.58 9.94 -10.40
N ALA A 469 33.74 10.52 -10.76
CA ALA A 469 34.46 10.16 -11.98
C ALA A 469 34.86 8.68 -12.02
N ALA A 470 35.32 8.14 -10.88
CA ALA A 470 35.81 6.76 -10.77
C ALA A 470 34.71 5.68 -10.71
N ASN A 471 33.45 6.06 -10.49
CA ASN A 471 32.38 5.09 -10.20
C ASN A 471 31.15 5.23 -11.12
N GLN A 472 31.30 5.75 -12.34
CA GLN A 472 30.20 5.87 -13.32
C GLN A 472 29.69 4.51 -13.83
N GLY A 473 30.42 3.44 -13.59
CA GLY A 473 30.07 2.10 -14.09
C GLY A 473 30.33 1.93 -15.58
N ASP A 474 30.24 0.70 -16.02
CA ASP A 474 30.21 0.37 -17.44
C ASP A 474 28.78 -0.01 -17.90
N PRO A 475 28.50 -0.07 -19.23
CA PRO A 475 27.17 -0.42 -19.72
C PRO A 475 26.67 -1.81 -19.33
N GLN A 476 27.55 -2.72 -18.90
CA GLN A 476 27.14 -4.06 -18.43
C GLN A 476 26.59 -3.99 -17.01
N VAL A 477 27.17 -3.14 -16.17
CA VAL A 477 26.73 -2.94 -14.78
C VAL A 477 25.58 -1.94 -14.71
N ASP A 478 25.62 -0.89 -15.55
CA ASP A 478 24.63 0.19 -15.58
C ASP A 478 24.06 0.43 -16.98
N PRO A 479 23.27 -0.51 -17.51
CA PRO A 479 22.71 -0.39 -18.88
C PRO A 479 21.74 0.79 -19.05
N ARG A 480 21.27 1.38 -17.96
CA ARG A 480 20.32 2.52 -17.97
C ARG A 480 20.98 3.87 -17.73
N GLY A 481 22.27 3.89 -17.39
CA GLY A 481 23.00 5.12 -17.07
C GLY A 481 22.56 5.78 -15.75
N GLU A 482 22.05 5.01 -14.79
CA GLU A 482 21.65 5.54 -13.47
C GLU A 482 22.84 6.13 -12.71
N LEU A 483 24.02 5.47 -12.75
CA LEU A 483 25.23 5.97 -12.11
C LEU A 483 25.72 7.25 -12.78
N THR A 484 25.58 7.35 -14.11
CA THR A 484 25.89 8.59 -14.83
C THR A 484 24.99 9.73 -14.39
N ASN A 485 23.68 9.46 -14.20
CA ASN A 485 22.75 10.46 -13.69
C ASN A 485 23.09 10.88 -12.26
N LEU A 486 23.52 9.96 -11.40
CA LEU A 486 23.98 10.29 -10.05
C LEU A 486 25.25 11.13 -10.06
N ALA A 487 26.20 10.84 -10.97
CA ALA A 487 27.40 11.66 -11.14
C ALA A 487 27.06 13.09 -11.59
N ILE A 488 26.06 13.27 -12.46
CA ILE A 488 25.52 14.60 -12.80
C ILE A 488 25.10 15.36 -11.54
N ASN A 489 24.37 14.69 -10.63
CA ASN A 489 23.95 15.31 -9.37
C ASN A 489 25.14 15.70 -8.50
N VAL A 490 26.19 14.86 -8.42
CA VAL A 490 27.42 15.19 -7.67
C VAL A 490 28.07 16.46 -8.22
N TYR A 491 28.29 16.55 -9.54
CA TYR A 491 28.90 17.73 -10.18
C TYR A 491 28.01 18.97 -10.04
N ALA A 492 26.69 18.81 -10.19
CA ALA A 492 25.76 19.92 -10.01
C ALA A 492 25.82 20.48 -8.58
N GLN A 493 25.85 19.60 -7.57
CA GLN A 493 25.88 19.97 -6.16
C GLN A 493 27.27 20.46 -5.68
N SER A 494 28.38 20.01 -6.30
CA SER A 494 29.73 20.57 -6.05
C SER A 494 29.90 21.99 -6.61
N GLY A 495 29.02 22.36 -7.59
CA GLY A 495 29.11 23.63 -8.32
C GLY A 495 29.92 23.55 -9.59
N ASN A 496 30.38 22.37 -9.99
CA ASN A 496 31.10 22.15 -11.26
C ASN A 496 30.10 22.02 -12.42
N LYS A 497 29.55 23.17 -12.83
CA LYS A 497 28.51 23.22 -13.87
C LYS A 497 28.98 22.69 -15.22
N ASP A 498 30.26 22.92 -15.56
CA ASP A 498 30.80 22.48 -16.85
C ASP A 498 30.83 20.95 -16.95
N ALA A 499 31.39 20.28 -15.95
CA ALA A 499 31.40 18.82 -15.89
C ALA A 499 29.97 18.23 -15.86
N ALA A 500 29.05 18.85 -15.11
CA ALA A 500 27.65 18.41 -15.07
C ALA A 500 26.99 18.52 -16.45
N LEU A 501 27.16 19.64 -17.16
CA LEU A 501 26.56 19.86 -18.48
C LEU A 501 27.17 18.97 -19.56
N ASP A 502 28.48 18.74 -19.54
CA ASP A 502 29.15 17.78 -20.44
C ASP A 502 28.62 16.36 -20.24
N LEU A 503 28.40 15.98 -18.98
CA LEU A 503 27.87 14.66 -18.67
C LEU A 503 26.38 14.52 -19.05
N ILE A 504 25.56 15.57 -18.85
CA ILE A 504 24.16 15.65 -19.32
C ILE A 504 24.11 15.52 -20.86
N ALA A 505 24.99 16.21 -21.60
CA ALA A 505 25.05 16.13 -23.05
C ALA A 505 25.30 14.69 -23.52
N ARG A 506 26.28 14.01 -22.93
CA ARG A 506 26.57 12.61 -23.22
C ARG A 506 25.43 11.66 -22.86
N TYR A 507 24.84 11.86 -21.67
CA TYR A 507 23.70 11.07 -21.19
C TYR A 507 22.49 11.17 -22.12
N LEU A 508 22.12 12.39 -22.52
CA LEU A 508 20.99 12.64 -23.41
C LEU A 508 21.26 12.25 -24.88
N ALA A 509 22.53 12.20 -25.31
CA ALA A 509 22.90 11.64 -26.61
C ALA A 509 22.71 10.13 -26.64
N ALA A 510 23.07 9.43 -25.54
CA ALA A 510 22.86 7.99 -25.40
C ALA A 510 21.39 7.62 -25.11
N ASN A 511 20.62 8.53 -24.49
CA ASN A 511 19.26 8.32 -24.06
C ASN A 511 18.31 9.44 -24.55
N PRO A 512 18.08 9.59 -25.86
CA PRO A 512 17.31 10.71 -26.43
C PRO A 512 15.87 10.77 -25.91
N GLN A 513 15.28 9.64 -25.54
CA GLN A 513 13.95 9.55 -24.91
C GLN A 513 13.86 10.24 -23.53
N GLN A 514 14.99 10.48 -22.86
CA GLN A 514 15.04 11.15 -21.55
C GLN A 514 15.01 12.69 -21.65
N ARG A 515 15.09 13.27 -22.85
CA ARG A 515 15.10 14.74 -23.02
C ARG A 515 13.83 15.40 -22.48
N GLU A 516 12.67 14.82 -22.75
CA GLU A 516 11.40 15.35 -22.27
C GLU A 516 11.32 15.30 -20.74
N SER A 517 11.76 14.21 -20.13
CA SER A 517 11.83 14.07 -18.67
C SER A 517 12.81 15.09 -18.07
N ALA A 518 13.99 15.25 -18.66
CA ALA A 518 14.99 16.23 -18.23
C ALA A 518 14.46 17.68 -18.35
N ALA A 519 13.71 17.99 -19.44
CA ALA A 519 13.09 19.31 -19.60
C ALA A 519 12.03 19.64 -18.55
N LYS A 520 11.35 18.61 -18.03
CA LYS A 520 10.31 18.71 -17.00
C LYS A 520 10.84 18.54 -15.58
N ASP A 521 12.11 18.22 -15.41
CA ASP A 521 12.74 18.02 -14.10
C ASP A 521 12.58 19.25 -13.22
N LYS A 522 12.01 19.07 -12.04
CA LYS A 522 11.85 20.10 -11.00
C LYS A 522 12.55 19.72 -9.70
N SER A 523 13.37 18.65 -9.72
CA SER A 523 14.11 18.21 -8.55
C SER A 523 15.06 19.31 -8.06
N TRP A 524 15.33 19.36 -6.77
CA TRP A 524 16.26 20.32 -6.21
C TRP A 524 17.71 20.05 -6.65
N TRP A 525 18.02 18.82 -7.10
CA TRP A 525 19.36 18.40 -7.52
C TRP A 525 19.95 19.25 -8.63
N LEU A 526 19.14 19.62 -9.62
CA LEU A 526 19.56 20.38 -10.81
C LEU A 526 19.11 21.85 -10.77
N LYS A 527 18.68 22.33 -9.61
CA LYS A 527 18.11 23.69 -9.45
C LYS A 527 19.01 24.77 -10.07
N ASP A 528 20.32 24.71 -9.82
CA ASP A 528 21.29 25.73 -10.24
C ASP A 528 21.73 25.58 -11.71
N LEU A 529 21.37 24.48 -12.36
CA LEU A 529 21.61 24.25 -13.79
C LEU A 529 20.42 24.65 -14.68
N ARG A 530 19.20 24.59 -14.17
CA ARG A 530 17.98 24.82 -14.98
C ARG A 530 17.93 26.20 -15.65
N SER A 531 18.52 27.21 -15.06
CA SER A 531 18.61 28.57 -15.62
C SER A 531 19.79 28.75 -16.59
N ASP A 532 20.70 27.77 -16.69
CA ASP A 532 21.83 27.83 -17.62
C ASP A 532 21.34 27.64 -19.07
N PRO A 533 21.65 28.58 -20.00
CA PRO A 533 21.24 28.47 -21.38
C PRO A 533 21.70 27.19 -22.08
N ARG A 534 22.85 26.64 -21.67
CA ARG A 534 23.38 25.38 -22.20
C ARG A 534 22.52 24.20 -21.80
N TYR A 535 22.06 24.15 -20.52
CA TYR A 535 21.11 23.14 -20.06
C TYR A 535 19.81 23.20 -20.87
N GLN A 536 19.25 24.40 -21.03
CA GLN A 536 18.02 24.61 -21.79
C GLN A 536 18.16 24.18 -23.26
N ALA A 537 19.34 24.38 -23.86
CA ALA A 537 19.62 23.91 -25.22
C ALA A 537 19.68 22.39 -25.30
N LEU A 538 20.29 21.72 -24.30
CA LEU A 538 20.44 20.26 -24.26
C LEU A 538 19.10 19.52 -24.11
N VAL A 539 18.18 20.07 -23.33
CA VAL A 539 16.88 19.43 -23.07
C VAL A 539 15.80 19.76 -24.10
N LYS A 540 16.03 20.73 -24.99
CA LYS A 540 15.12 20.97 -26.13
C LYS A 540 15.09 19.76 -27.07
N SER A 541 13.89 19.31 -27.43
CA SER A 541 13.77 18.33 -28.51
C SER A 541 14.37 18.92 -29.80
N PRO A 542 15.16 18.13 -30.56
CA PRO A 542 15.47 18.53 -31.92
C PRO A 542 14.16 18.67 -32.71
N ASN A 543 13.94 19.83 -33.33
CA ASN A 543 12.80 20.11 -34.22
C ASN A 543 12.73 19.08 -35.35
#